data_b0603926b12682cba44414c276c324fb
#
_entry.id   b0603926b12682cba44414c276c324fb
#
_cell.length_a   1.000
_cell.length_b   1.000
_cell.length_c   1.000
_cell.angle_alpha   90.00
_cell.angle_beta   90.00
_cell.angle_gamma   90.00
#
_symmetry.space_group_name_H-M   'P 1'
#
loop_
_entity.id
_entity.type
_entity.pdbx_description
1 polymer ?
#
loop_
_entity_poly.entity_id
_entity_poly.type
_entity_poly.pdbx_seq_one_letter_code
_entity_poly.pdbx_strand_id
1 'polypeptide(L)'
;DDSASRGLGDVYKRQYHRLSHRVRFLWAVHMSHHSSEEMNFAVSFRQAWFGPISKVPFFMIMPIMGFDPTIIAVAGVVSTLWGIVGHTQIVGKLGPLEYIFNTPSHHRVHHGSNPQYIDKNYGNLLIIWDKMFGSFEPEKKPVVFGLVNNVNTFNPIKITFMGWMAMLKDMRNSLSYKESLKIFFGPPNTKTRSGSF
;
A
#
# COMPACT_ATOMS: atom_id res chain seq x y z
N ASP A 1 -15.98 -4.75 -23.03
CA ASP A 1 -14.73 -4.26 -23.61
C ASP A 1 -13.57 -4.59 -22.67
N ASP A 2 -12.74 -5.54 -23.08
CA ASP A 2 -11.64 -6.12 -22.26
C ASP A 2 -10.60 -5.08 -21.84
N SER A 3 -10.37 -4.05 -22.63
CA SER A 3 -9.38 -3.00 -22.34
C SER A 3 -9.86 -2.08 -21.21
N ALA A 4 -11.15 -1.75 -21.17
CA ALA A 4 -11.74 -0.98 -20.10
C ALA A 4 -11.67 -1.73 -18.75
N SER A 5 -11.94 -3.04 -18.76
CA SER A 5 -11.88 -3.89 -17.57
C SER A 5 -10.48 -3.94 -16.95
N ARG A 6 -9.42 -4.03 -17.78
CA ARG A 6 -8.02 -4.06 -17.33
C ARG A 6 -7.57 -2.72 -16.76
N GLY A 7 -7.91 -1.62 -17.42
CA GLY A 7 -7.62 -0.27 -16.94
C GLY A 7 -8.32 0.03 -15.62
N LEU A 8 -9.60 -0.34 -15.50
CA LEU A 8 -10.38 -0.15 -14.29
C LEU A 8 -9.83 -0.98 -13.12
N GLY A 9 -9.42 -2.23 -13.36
CA GLY A 9 -8.80 -3.09 -12.34
C GLY A 9 -7.54 -2.48 -11.71
N ASP A 10 -6.67 -1.86 -12.52
CA ASP A 10 -5.46 -1.21 -12.04
C ASP A 10 -5.78 0.06 -11.23
N VAL A 11 -6.77 0.86 -11.67
CA VAL A 11 -7.26 2.01 -10.89
C VAL A 11 -7.82 1.58 -9.54
N TYR A 12 -8.65 0.53 -9.49
CA TYR A 12 -9.20 0.01 -8.24
C TYR A 12 -8.10 -0.49 -7.30
N LYS A 13 -7.12 -1.21 -7.83
CA LYS A 13 -5.96 -1.66 -7.05
C LYS A 13 -5.16 -0.49 -6.49
N ARG A 14 -4.93 0.54 -7.30
CA ARG A 14 -4.28 1.78 -6.87
C ARG A 14 -5.08 2.49 -5.77
N GLN A 15 -6.42 2.57 -5.90
CA GLN A 15 -7.25 3.21 -4.87
C GLN A 15 -7.26 2.43 -3.56
N TYR A 16 -7.40 1.09 -3.61
CA TYR A 16 -7.23 0.26 -2.43
C TYR A 16 -5.86 0.49 -1.76
N HIS A 17 -4.78 0.52 -2.55
CA HIS A 17 -3.42 0.73 -2.07
C HIS A 17 -3.27 2.11 -1.39
N ARG A 18 -3.80 3.16 -2.02
CA ARG A 18 -3.84 4.50 -1.42
C ARG A 18 -4.62 4.52 -0.10
N LEU A 19 -5.77 3.87 -0.05
CA LEU A 19 -6.55 3.75 1.20
C LEU A 19 -5.80 2.97 2.26
N SER A 20 -5.01 1.96 1.88
CA SER A 20 -4.17 1.19 2.81
C SER A 20 -3.08 2.04 3.47
N HIS A 21 -2.69 3.17 2.88
CA HIS A 21 -1.80 4.16 3.48
C HIS A 21 -2.53 5.28 4.24
N ARG A 22 -3.81 5.53 3.94
CA ARG A 22 -4.55 6.70 4.45
C ARG A 22 -5.58 6.36 5.51
N VAL A 23 -5.94 5.10 5.65
CA VAL A 23 -6.94 4.62 6.62
C VAL A 23 -6.26 3.69 7.61
N ARG A 24 -6.35 4.00 8.90
CA ARG A 24 -5.53 3.37 9.93
C ARG A 24 -5.72 1.85 10.04
N PHE A 25 -6.96 1.34 9.94
CA PHE A 25 -7.17 -0.10 9.98
C PHE A 25 -6.58 -0.82 8.74
N LEU A 26 -6.63 -0.19 7.56
CA LEU A 26 -6.01 -0.73 6.36
C LEU A 26 -4.48 -0.62 6.41
N TRP A 27 -3.96 0.45 7.01
CA TRP A 27 -2.54 0.57 7.27
C TRP A 27 -2.06 -0.51 8.25
N ALA A 28 -2.82 -0.83 9.31
CA ALA A 28 -2.49 -1.92 10.22
C ALA A 28 -2.40 -3.28 9.50
N VAL A 29 -3.17 -3.47 8.40
CA VAL A 29 -3.01 -4.61 7.50
C VAL A 29 -1.73 -4.50 6.65
N HIS A 30 -1.42 -3.31 6.13
CA HIS A 30 -0.41 -3.12 5.07
C HIS A 30 1.00 -2.81 5.58
N MET A 31 1.14 -2.25 6.79
CA MET A 31 2.41 -1.81 7.34
C MET A 31 3.49 -2.90 7.46
N SER A 32 3.09 -4.17 7.61
CA SER A 32 4.03 -5.30 7.64
C SER A 32 4.83 -5.41 6.34
N HIS A 33 4.20 -5.08 5.20
CA HIS A 33 4.82 -5.04 3.89
C HIS A 33 5.88 -3.94 3.79
N HIS A 34 5.62 -2.77 4.35
CA HIS A 34 6.56 -1.63 4.39
C HIS A 34 7.60 -1.69 5.50
N SER A 35 7.52 -2.66 6.41
CA SER A 35 8.41 -2.74 7.59
C SER A 35 9.81 -3.28 7.30
N SER A 36 10.11 -3.68 6.06
CA SER A 36 11.45 -4.14 5.67
C SER A 36 12.39 -2.97 5.46
N GLU A 37 13.56 -3.02 6.08
CA GLU A 37 14.65 -2.06 5.85
C GLU A 37 15.50 -2.41 4.63
N GLU A 38 15.16 -3.49 3.95
CA GLU A 38 15.76 -3.94 2.69
C GLU A 38 14.69 -4.07 1.62
N MET A 39 15.07 -3.80 0.36
CA MET A 39 14.19 -3.93 -0.81
C MET A 39 14.69 -5.04 -1.71
N ASN A 40 14.01 -6.16 -1.70
CA ASN A 40 14.30 -7.34 -2.52
C ASN A 40 13.02 -8.15 -2.78
N PHE A 41 13.08 -9.16 -3.64
CA PHE A 41 11.91 -9.96 -3.99
C PHE A 41 11.21 -10.62 -2.79
N ALA A 42 11.92 -10.92 -1.70
CA ALA A 42 11.31 -11.49 -0.50
C ALA A 42 10.34 -10.50 0.18
N VAL A 43 10.49 -9.19 -0.02
CA VAL A 43 9.56 -8.18 0.49
C VAL A 43 8.19 -8.32 -0.17
N SER A 44 8.13 -8.72 -1.45
CA SER A 44 6.86 -8.96 -2.13
C SER A 44 6.04 -10.09 -1.51
N PHE A 45 6.69 -11.06 -0.86
CA PHE A 45 6.07 -12.16 -0.12
C PHE A 45 5.78 -11.81 1.34
N ARG A 46 6.27 -10.68 1.84
CA ARG A 46 5.93 -10.13 3.16
C ARG A 46 4.53 -9.50 3.13
N GLN A 47 3.54 -10.33 2.81
CA GLN A 47 2.15 -9.91 2.70
C GLN A 47 1.48 -9.87 4.07
N ALA A 48 0.57 -8.91 4.22
CA ALA A 48 -0.29 -8.85 5.38
C ALA A 48 -1.25 -10.04 5.41
N TRP A 49 -1.32 -10.74 6.53
CA TRP A 49 -2.18 -11.93 6.68
C TRP A 49 -3.66 -11.63 6.43
N PHE A 50 -4.11 -10.42 6.77
CA PHE A 50 -5.49 -9.96 6.53
C PHE A 50 -5.67 -9.28 5.17
N GLY A 51 -4.63 -9.20 4.34
CA GLY A 51 -4.67 -8.59 3.02
C GLY A 51 -5.74 -9.15 2.10
N PRO A 52 -5.88 -10.48 1.96
CA PRO A 52 -6.94 -11.07 1.14
C PRO A 52 -8.34 -10.63 1.57
N ILE A 53 -8.62 -10.65 2.89
CA ILE A 53 -9.94 -10.27 3.44
C ILE A 53 -10.23 -8.78 3.22
N SER A 54 -9.26 -7.91 3.47
CA SER A 54 -9.43 -6.45 3.32
C SER A 54 -9.61 -6.00 1.88
N LYS A 55 -9.16 -6.80 0.90
CA LYS A 55 -9.34 -6.53 -0.53
C LYS A 55 -10.74 -6.85 -1.04
N VAL A 56 -11.42 -7.83 -0.44
CA VAL A 56 -12.73 -8.32 -0.92
C VAL A 56 -13.74 -7.20 -1.18
N PRO A 57 -14.01 -6.25 -0.26
CA PRO A 57 -15.00 -5.20 -0.49
C PRO A 57 -14.71 -4.33 -1.72
N PHE A 58 -13.44 -4.14 -2.04
CA PHE A 58 -13.00 -3.32 -3.16
C PHE A 58 -13.14 -4.05 -4.50
N PHE A 59 -12.69 -5.31 -4.53
CA PHE A 59 -12.65 -6.07 -5.78
C PHE A 59 -13.99 -6.69 -6.15
N MET A 60 -14.88 -6.94 -5.19
CA MET A 60 -16.25 -7.42 -5.45
C MET A 60 -17.14 -6.39 -6.16
N ILE A 61 -16.81 -5.11 -6.12
CA ILE A 61 -17.53 -4.06 -6.86
C ILE A 61 -17.45 -4.34 -8.37
N MET A 62 -16.33 -4.84 -8.88
CA MET A 62 -16.16 -5.06 -10.33
C MET A 62 -17.12 -6.11 -10.90
N PRO A 63 -17.23 -7.33 -10.35
CA PRO A 63 -18.23 -8.28 -10.84
C PRO A 63 -19.67 -7.80 -10.60
N ILE A 64 -19.95 -7.05 -9.54
CA ILE A 64 -21.27 -6.44 -9.32
C ILE A 64 -21.59 -5.42 -10.42
N MET A 65 -20.60 -4.72 -10.98
CA MET A 65 -20.74 -3.83 -12.12
C MET A 65 -20.83 -4.57 -13.48
N GLY A 66 -20.78 -5.91 -13.47
CA GLY A 66 -20.90 -6.74 -14.68
C GLY A 66 -19.59 -7.08 -15.38
N PHE A 67 -18.43 -6.81 -14.77
CA PHE A 67 -17.14 -7.24 -15.33
C PHE A 67 -16.95 -8.74 -15.12
N ASP A 68 -16.42 -9.42 -16.15
CA ASP A 68 -16.17 -10.86 -16.10
C ASP A 68 -15.13 -11.21 -14.99
N PRO A 69 -15.48 -12.08 -14.04
CA PRO A 69 -14.58 -12.48 -12.96
C PRO A 69 -13.27 -13.12 -13.43
N THR A 70 -13.28 -13.80 -14.59
CA THR A 70 -12.09 -14.44 -15.15
C THR A 70 -11.09 -13.38 -15.61
N ILE A 71 -11.57 -12.32 -16.27
CA ILE A 71 -10.73 -11.20 -16.71
C ILE A 71 -10.12 -10.49 -15.50
N ILE A 72 -10.93 -10.27 -14.46
CA ILE A 72 -10.45 -9.68 -13.20
C ILE A 72 -9.36 -10.53 -12.57
N ALA A 73 -9.55 -11.85 -12.53
CA ALA A 73 -8.57 -12.79 -11.99
C ALA A 73 -7.25 -12.77 -12.78
N VAL A 74 -7.32 -12.84 -14.12
CA VAL A 74 -6.14 -12.78 -15.00
C VAL A 74 -5.40 -11.46 -14.84
N ALA A 75 -6.11 -10.33 -14.85
CA ALA A 75 -5.52 -9.01 -14.60
C ALA A 75 -4.87 -8.93 -13.20
N GLY A 76 -5.49 -9.56 -12.21
CA GLY A 76 -4.94 -9.68 -10.85
C GLY A 76 -3.62 -10.44 -10.80
N VAL A 77 -3.52 -11.56 -11.54
CA VAL A 77 -2.28 -12.35 -11.65
C VAL A 77 -1.18 -11.53 -12.31
N VAL A 78 -1.44 -10.94 -13.48
CA VAL A 78 -0.46 -10.10 -14.21
C VAL A 78 0.02 -8.96 -13.32
N SER A 79 -0.91 -8.26 -12.68
CA SER A 79 -0.60 -7.16 -11.76
C SER A 79 0.23 -7.63 -10.55
N THR A 80 -0.01 -8.84 -10.04
CA THR A 80 0.78 -9.40 -8.92
C THR A 80 2.19 -9.74 -9.35
N LEU A 81 2.37 -10.38 -10.50
CA LEU A 81 3.70 -10.68 -11.06
C LEU A 81 4.50 -9.40 -11.31
N TRP A 82 3.87 -8.37 -11.86
CA TRP A 82 4.51 -7.08 -12.04
C TRP A 82 4.93 -6.46 -10.71
N GLY A 83 4.06 -6.52 -9.70
CA GLY A 83 4.38 -6.04 -8.35
C GLY A 83 5.58 -6.76 -7.73
N ILE A 84 5.73 -8.08 -7.95
CA ILE A 84 6.90 -8.84 -7.47
C ILE A 84 8.17 -8.29 -8.11
N VAL A 85 8.19 -8.11 -9.44
CA VAL A 85 9.34 -7.55 -10.17
C VAL A 85 9.68 -6.13 -9.72
N GLY A 86 8.71 -5.36 -9.25
CA GLY A 86 8.92 -4.03 -8.69
C GLY A 86 9.83 -4.00 -7.44
N HIS A 87 9.89 -5.10 -6.67
CA HIS A 87 10.63 -5.18 -5.41
C HIS A 87 12.12 -5.51 -5.62
N THR A 88 12.87 -4.60 -6.23
CA THR A 88 14.31 -4.80 -6.46
C THR A 88 15.10 -3.50 -6.40
N GLN A 89 16.34 -3.59 -5.93
CA GLN A 89 17.34 -2.52 -5.98
C GLN A 89 18.30 -2.66 -7.16
N ILE A 90 18.29 -3.82 -7.85
CA ILE A 90 19.23 -4.13 -8.92
C ILE A 90 18.86 -3.40 -10.21
N VAL A 91 17.55 -3.32 -10.51
CA VAL A 91 17.05 -2.67 -11.72
C VAL A 91 16.98 -1.15 -11.53
N GLY A 92 17.71 -0.41 -12.31
CA GLY A 92 17.70 1.05 -12.34
C GLY A 92 16.43 1.61 -13.00
N LYS A 93 16.52 2.84 -13.50
CA LYS A 93 15.46 3.48 -14.29
C LYS A 93 15.33 2.83 -15.66
N LEU A 94 14.11 2.60 -16.10
CA LEU A 94 13.79 1.94 -17.37
C LEU A 94 13.48 2.92 -18.52
N GLY A 95 13.95 4.17 -18.42
CA GLY A 95 13.83 5.17 -19.46
C GLY A 95 12.38 5.47 -19.86
N PRO A 96 11.99 5.37 -21.15
CA PRO A 96 10.64 5.72 -21.60
C PRO A 96 9.51 4.94 -20.94
N LEU A 97 9.77 3.72 -20.45
CA LEU A 97 8.77 2.90 -19.77
C LEU A 97 8.27 3.55 -18.46
N GLU A 98 9.07 4.43 -17.85
CA GLU A 98 8.69 5.17 -16.63
C GLU A 98 7.62 6.25 -16.86
N TYR A 99 7.29 6.55 -18.11
CA TYR A 99 6.18 7.45 -18.40
C TYR A 99 4.82 6.78 -18.19
N ILE A 100 4.74 5.45 -18.39
CA ILE A 100 3.50 4.69 -18.39
C ILE A 100 3.43 3.69 -17.24
N PHE A 101 4.51 2.93 -17.03
CA PHE A 101 4.53 1.83 -16.07
C PHE A 101 5.07 2.24 -14.70
N ASN A 102 4.55 1.60 -13.66
CA ASN A 102 5.15 1.65 -12.34
C ASN A 102 6.37 0.72 -12.31
N THR A 103 7.55 1.29 -12.53
CA THR A 103 8.82 0.57 -12.61
C THR A 103 9.40 0.29 -11.22
N PRO A 104 10.46 -0.54 -11.10
CA PRO A 104 11.16 -0.73 -9.84
C PRO A 104 11.62 0.58 -9.17
N SER A 105 12.04 1.58 -9.97
CA SER A 105 12.41 2.92 -9.47
C SER A 105 11.22 3.61 -8.77
N HIS A 106 10.04 3.57 -9.38
CA HIS A 106 8.84 4.15 -8.78
C HIS A 106 8.39 3.39 -7.53
N HIS A 107 8.53 2.05 -7.54
CA HIS A 107 8.13 1.21 -6.42
C HIS A 107 9.09 1.35 -5.23
N ARG A 108 10.39 1.57 -5.47
CA ARG A 108 11.34 1.95 -4.40
C ARG A 108 10.91 3.25 -3.70
N VAL A 109 10.55 4.28 -4.46
CA VAL A 109 10.00 5.52 -3.89
C VAL A 109 8.78 5.24 -3.03
N HIS A 110 7.87 4.37 -3.49
CA HIS A 110 6.69 3.99 -2.73
C HIS A 110 7.04 3.35 -1.37
N HIS A 111 8.08 2.52 -1.31
CA HIS A 111 8.58 1.90 -0.07
C HIS A 111 9.51 2.81 0.74
N GLY A 112 9.78 4.03 0.27
CA GLY A 112 10.68 4.97 0.92
C GLY A 112 10.08 5.64 2.16
N SER A 113 10.82 5.64 3.27
CA SER A 113 10.52 6.41 4.48
C SER A 113 11.06 7.85 4.44
N ASN A 114 11.76 8.23 3.38
CA ASN A 114 12.19 9.61 3.16
C ASN A 114 10.97 10.56 3.16
N PRO A 115 11.03 11.74 3.80
CA PRO A 115 9.88 12.64 3.89
C PRO A 115 9.21 12.99 2.55
N GLN A 116 9.99 13.13 1.48
CA GLN A 116 9.47 13.42 0.13
C GLN A 116 8.82 12.23 -0.57
N TYR A 117 9.04 11.01 -0.09
CA TYR A 117 8.55 9.77 -0.68
C TYR A 117 7.33 9.19 0.02
N ILE A 118 7.04 9.68 1.23
CA ILE A 118 5.87 9.22 2.00
C ILE A 118 4.59 9.50 1.19
N ASP A 119 3.73 8.51 1.12
CA ASP A 119 2.43 8.60 0.45
C ASP A 119 2.51 8.91 -1.05
N LYS A 120 3.53 8.37 -1.75
CA LYS A 120 3.74 8.52 -3.19
C LYS A 120 3.64 7.17 -3.93
N ASN A 121 3.38 7.25 -5.24
CA ASN A 121 3.46 6.14 -6.20
C ASN A 121 2.65 4.89 -5.80
N TYR A 122 1.36 5.04 -5.59
CA TYR A 122 0.45 3.94 -5.20
C TYR A 122 0.11 2.97 -6.33
N GLY A 123 0.39 3.32 -7.59
CA GLY A 123 0.12 2.47 -8.75
C GLY A 123 0.80 1.11 -8.62
N ASN A 124 0.21 0.07 -9.21
CA ASN A 124 0.85 -1.23 -9.26
C ASN A 124 1.44 -1.52 -10.65
N LEU A 125 0.64 -1.49 -11.69
CA LEU A 125 1.09 -1.68 -13.07
C LEU A 125 1.37 -0.33 -13.75
N LEU A 126 0.43 0.62 -13.67
CA LEU A 126 0.50 1.89 -14.37
C LEU A 126 0.75 3.05 -13.41
N ILE A 127 1.79 3.83 -13.68
CA ILE A 127 2.14 5.05 -12.92
C ILE A 127 1.32 6.27 -13.37
N ILE A 128 0.66 6.18 -14.51
CA ILE A 128 -0.16 7.27 -15.05
C ILE A 128 -1.23 7.74 -14.08
N TRP A 129 -1.80 6.83 -13.29
CA TRP A 129 -2.80 7.16 -12.28
C TRP A 129 -2.22 8.05 -11.18
N ASP A 130 -0.98 7.81 -10.73
CA ASP A 130 -0.34 8.67 -9.73
C ASP A 130 -0.02 10.05 -10.28
N LYS A 131 0.35 10.13 -11.56
CA LYS A 131 0.52 11.42 -12.26
C LYS A 131 -0.80 12.18 -12.37
N MET A 132 -1.89 11.51 -12.75
CA MET A 132 -3.22 12.12 -12.86
C MET A 132 -3.77 12.59 -11.51
N PHE A 133 -3.53 11.86 -10.44
CA PHE A 133 -4.04 12.16 -9.09
C PHE A 133 -3.04 12.91 -8.19
N GLY A 134 -1.91 13.38 -8.72
CA GLY A 134 -0.94 14.21 -8.00
C GLY A 134 -0.13 13.49 -6.91
N SER A 135 -0.07 12.16 -6.93
CA SER A 135 0.70 11.34 -5.99
C SER A 135 2.00 10.79 -6.57
N PHE A 136 2.38 11.23 -7.77
CA PHE A 136 3.64 10.83 -8.40
C PHE A 136 4.85 11.56 -7.81
N GLU A 137 5.93 10.83 -7.53
CA GLU A 137 7.26 11.37 -7.24
C GLU A 137 8.33 10.48 -7.86
N PRO A 138 9.25 11.03 -8.68
CA PRO A 138 10.35 10.27 -9.22
C PRO A 138 11.44 10.00 -8.19
N GLU A 139 12.20 8.92 -8.38
CA GLU A 139 13.37 8.62 -7.56
C GLU A 139 14.51 9.62 -7.85
N LYS A 140 14.73 10.56 -6.93
CA LYS A 140 15.77 11.61 -7.04
C LYS A 140 16.91 11.44 -6.06
N LYS A 141 16.62 10.84 -4.90
CA LYS A 141 17.60 10.62 -3.82
C LYS A 141 17.62 9.15 -3.45
N PRO A 142 18.70 8.65 -2.87
CA PRO A 142 18.75 7.29 -2.32
C PRO A 142 17.56 7.05 -1.40
N VAL A 143 16.91 5.91 -1.60
CA VAL A 143 15.72 5.54 -0.81
C VAL A 143 16.16 4.91 0.50
N VAL A 144 15.57 5.39 1.59
CA VAL A 144 15.67 4.77 2.90
C VAL A 144 14.43 3.90 3.09
N PHE A 145 14.60 2.60 3.26
CA PHE A 145 13.50 1.64 3.42
C PHE A 145 13.13 1.46 4.89
N GLY A 146 11.96 0.89 5.10
CA GLY A 146 11.39 0.67 6.43
C GLY A 146 10.31 1.70 6.78
N LEU A 147 9.81 1.60 7.99
CA LEU A 147 8.84 2.55 8.53
C LEU A 147 9.55 3.80 9.06
N VAL A 148 8.84 4.93 9.14
CA VAL A 148 9.36 6.15 9.79
C VAL A 148 9.81 5.86 11.23
N ASN A 149 9.06 5.01 11.94
CA ASN A 149 9.47 4.42 13.22
C ASN A 149 9.56 2.91 13.03
N ASN A 150 10.77 2.39 12.90
CA ASN A 150 11.00 0.98 12.60
C ASN A 150 10.55 0.06 13.71
N VAL A 151 10.19 -1.16 13.34
CA VAL A 151 9.63 -2.17 14.25
C VAL A 151 10.69 -2.81 15.16
N ASN A 152 11.98 -2.67 14.86
CA ASN A 152 13.12 -3.19 15.61
C ASN A 152 12.98 -4.67 16.03
N THR A 153 12.38 -5.49 15.17
CA THR A 153 12.19 -6.93 15.42
C THR A 153 12.07 -7.68 14.10
N PHE A 154 12.54 -8.93 14.08
CA PHE A 154 12.34 -9.87 12.98
C PHE A 154 11.21 -10.88 13.26
N ASN A 155 10.52 -10.78 14.39
CA ASN A 155 9.42 -11.68 14.70
C ASN A 155 8.19 -11.37 13.82
N PRO A 156 7.77 -12.29 12.90
CA PRO A 156 6.71 -12.03 11.95
C PRO A 156 5.36 -11.81 12.62
N ILE A 157 5.09 -12.47 13.73
CA ILE A 157 3.85 -12.29 14.50
C ILE A 157 3.81 -10.86 15.09
N LYS A 158 4.88 -10.40 15.71
CA LYS A 158 4.94 -9.03 16.24
C LYS A 158 4.75 -8.01 15.13
N ILE A 159 5.43 -8.17 14.00
CA ILE A 159 5.32 -7.27 12.85
C ILE A 159 3.89 -7.22 12.33
N THR A 160 3.24 -8.38 12.17
CA THR A 160 1.86 -8.46 11.66
C THR A 160 0.85 -7.77 12.57
N PHE A 161 0.99 -7.93 13.89
CA PHE A 161 -0.02 -7.44 14.83
C PHE A 161 0.29 -6.10 15.48
N MET A 162 1.50 -5.54 15.30
CA MET A 162 1.92 -4.29 15.95
C MET A 162 0.97 -3.12 15.63
N GLY A 163 0.62 -2.92 14.35
CA GLY A 163 -0.30 -1.86 13.93
C GLY A 163 -1.70 -2.02 14.52
N TRP A 164 -2.19 -3.27 14.57
CA TRP A 164 -3.46 -3.62 15.19
C TRP A 164 -3.45 -3.33 16.69
N MET A 165 -2.42 -3.77 17.40
CA MET A 165 -2.29 -3.55 18.85
C MET A 165 -2.21 -2.07 19.19
N ALA A 166 -1.44 -1.28 18.42
CA ALA A 166 -1.36 0.16 18.61
C ALA A 166 -2.73 0.83 18.38
N MET A 167 -3.42 0.49 17.30
CA MET A 167 -4.74 1.03 16.99
C MET A 167 -5.76 0.67 18.07
N LEU A 168 -5.84 -0.61 18.49
CA LEU A 168 -6.77 -1.06 19.51
C LEU A 168 -6.49 -0.43 20.88
N LYS A 169 -5.20 -0.25 21.24
CA LYS A 169 -4.81 0.49 22.45
C LYS A 169 -5.34 1.92 22.43
N ASP A 170 -5.16 2.63 21.31
CA ASP A 170 -5.65 3.99 21.18
C ASP A 170 -7.16 4.08 21.19
N MET A 171 -7.87 3.14 20.56
CA MET A 171 -9.33 3.06 20.60
C MET A 171 -9.85 2.80 22.03
N ARG A 172 -9.18 1.90 22.77
CA ARG A 172 -9.52 1.63 24.18
C ARG A 172 -9.35 2.86 25.08
N ASN A 173 -8.37 3.71 24.78
CA ASN A 173 -8.06 4.93 25.52
C ASN A 173 -8.84 6.14 25.00
N SER A 174 -9.73 5.98 24.02
CA SER A 174 -10.52 7.08 23.48
C SER A 174 -11.62 7.50 24.47
N LEU A 175 -11.97 8.78 24.43
CA LEU A 175 -12.96 9.37 25.34
C LEU A 175 -14.41 9.16 24.86
N SER A 176 -14.61 8.71 23.63
CA SER A 176 -15.93 8.51 23.04
C SER A 176 -15.91 7.51 21.88
N TYR A 177 -17.08 6.92 21.58
CA TYR A 177 -17.26 6.07 20.40
C TYR A 177 -16.93 6.81 19.10
N LYS A 178 -17.29 8.09 18.99
CA LYS A 178 -16.95 8.93 17.82
C LYS A 178 -15.44 9.06 17.65
N GLU A 179 -14.69 9.19 18.74
CA GLU A 179 -13.22 9.25 18.70
C GLU A 179 -12.63 7.88 18.28
N SER A 180 -13.19 6.76 18.79
CA SER A 180 -12.80 5.42 18.35
C SER A 180 -13.00 5.22 16.85
N LEU A 181 -14.13 5.64 16.30
CA LEU A 181 -14.38 5.58 14.85
C LEU A 181 -13.39 6.46 14.07
N LYS A 182 -13.05 7.64 14.58
CA LYS A 182 -12.05 8.53 13.98
C LYS A 182 -10.65 7.90 14.01
N ILE A 183 -10.31 7.15 15.05
CA ILE A 183 -9.05 6.41 15.11
C ILE A 183 -9.05 5.28 14.09
N PHE A 184 -10.12 4.53 13.98
CA PHE A 184 -10.22 3.36 13.11
C PHE A 184 -10.18 3.74 11.62
N PHE A 185 -10.98 4.73 11.21
CA PHE A 185 -11.13 5.17 9.81
C PHE A 185 -10.26 6.36 9.42
N GLY A 186 -9.65 7.05 10.38
CA GLY A 186 -8.80 8.20 10.13
C GLY A 186 -7.39 7.82 9.67
N PRO A 187 -6.53 8.81 9.43
CA PRO A 187 -5.14 8.59 9.05
C PRO A 187 -4.35 7.78 10.08
N PRO A 188 -3.29 7.05 9.68
CA PRO A 188 -2.49 6.21 10.58
C PRO A 188 -1.90 6.97 11.78
N ASN A 189 -1.60 8.26 11.62
CA ASN A 189 -1.03 9.14 12.64
C ASN A 189 -2.10 9.87 13.48
N THR A 190 -3.38 9.47 13.42
CA THR A 190 -4.44 10.07 14.22
C THR A 190 -4.09 9.92 15.71
N LYS A 191 -3.86 11.06 16.39
CA LYS A 191 -3.60 11.10 17.83
C LYS A 191 -4.91 11.14 18.61
N THR A 192 -4.93 10.45 19.75
CA THR A 192 -6.01 10.58 20.74
C THR A 192 -5.80 11.85 21.59
N ARG A 193 -6.87 12.45 22.08
CA ARG A 193 -6.77 13.58 23.03
C ARG A 193 -6.15 13.20 24.36
N SER A 194 -6.15 11.92 24.71
CA SER A 194 -5.61 11.37 25.96
C SER A 194 -4.12 10.96 25.89
N GLY A 195 -3.47 11.11 24.73
CA GLY A 195 -2.09 10.66 24.50
C GLY A 195 -1.18 11.72 23.92
N SER A 196 -0.76 12.65 24.75
CA SER A 196 0.54 13.33 24.60
C SER A 196 1.57 12.54 25.40
N PHE A 197 2.28 11.59 24.73
CA PHE A 197 3.56 11.07 25.17
C PHE A 197 4.50 10.97 23.98
#